data_865c856c564932b737b1464b762901f2
#
_entry.id   865c856c564932b737b1464b762901f2
#
_cell.length_a   1.000
_cell.length_b   1.000
_cell.length_c   1.000
_cell.angle_alpha   90.00
_cell.angle_beta   90.00
_cell.angle_gamma   90.00
#
_symmetry.space_group_name_H-M   'P 1'
#
loop_
_entity.id
_entity.type
_entity.pdbx_description
1 polymer ?
#
loop_
_entity_poly.entity_id
_entity_poly.type
_entity_poly.pdbx_seq_one_letter_code
_entity_poly.pdbx_strand_id
1 'polypeptide(L)'
;SIFLRSLKLSLMTTVLTLLVGFPTAYFISTRPEKTREFWLFLITIPFWTNLLIRTLAILVIIRNEGLVNTILLKLGIIDAPMQILFTDTAIMIGMTYVYLPLMVLPLYASMEKLDFRLIEAGYDLYAKPMQVLRKIIIPLVKPGMIAGSILVFIPSLGAYVTPSVLGGGKNMMIGNLIELQFGQGRNWPLGSALSITLMIIVMAALLVYVRNASKTGAGHG
;
A
#
# COMPACT_ATOMS: atom_id res chain seq x y z
N SER A 1 17.13 -6.17 13.46
CA SER A 1 16.20 -5.67 14.50
C SER A 1 14.78 -5.63 13.93
N ILE A 2 13.76 -5.90 14.76
CA ILE A 2 12.34 -5.90 14.38
C ILE A 2 11.94 -4.55 13.76
N PHE A 3 12.46 -3.45 14.30
CA PHE A 3 12.18 -2.11 13.79
C PHE A 3 12.61 -1.91 12.33
N LEU A 4 13.86 -2.28 12.00
CA LEU A 4 14.36 -2.17 10.62
C LEU A 4 13.56 -3.06 9.65
N ARG A 5 13.14 -4.23 10.12
CA ARG A 5 12.28 -5.12 9.34
C ARG A 5 10.92 -4.48 9.07
N SER A 6 10.27 -3.92 10.10
CA SER A 6 8.99 -3.22 9.95
C SER A 6 9.10 -2.06 8.97
N LEU A 7 10.16 -1.27 9.09
CA LEU A 7 10.43 -0.16 8.17
C LEU A 7 10.60 -0.65 6.72
N LYS A 8 11.39 -1.72 6.53
CA LYS A 8 11.61 -2.32 5.21
C LYS A 8 10.30 -2.85 4.61
N LEU A 9 9.54 -3.65 5.37
CA LEU A 9 8.27 -4.22 4.89
C LEU A 9 7.23 -3.15 4.59
N SER A 10 7.11 -2.12 5.45
CA SER A 10 6.18 -1.01 5.21
C SER A 10 6.57 -0.18 3.99
N LEU A 11 7.87 0.07 3.79
CA LEU A 11 8.35 0.78 2.60
C LEU A 11 8.09 -0.05 1.33
N MET A 12 8.42 -1.34 1.35
CA MET A 12 8.18 -2.23 0.21
C MET A 12 6.67 -2.35 -0.09
N THR A 13 5.83 -2.49 0.94
CA THR A 13 4.37 -2.48 0.79
C THR A 13 3.89 -1.17 0.15
N THR A 14 4.40 -0.03 0.59
CA THR A 14 4.03 1.27 0.04
C THR A 14 4.41 1.37 -1.44
N VAL A 15 5.62 0.93 -1.81
CA VAL A 15 6.07 0.90 -3.21
C VAL A 15 5.21 -0.05 -4.05
N LEU A 16 4.94 -1.27 -3.56
CA LEU A 16 4.09 -2.23 -4.27
C LEU A 16 2.67 -1.71 -4.44
N THR A 17 2.11 -1.12 -3.38
CA THR A 17 0.76 -0.53 -3.42
C THR A 17 0.71 0.65 -4.40
N LEU A 18 1.77 1.45 -4.49
CA LEU A 18 1.88 2.53 -5.48
C LEU A 18 1.98 1.98 -6.90
N LEU A 19 2.79 0.95 -7.12
CA LEU A 19 2.96 0.32 -8.44
C LEU A 19 1.66 -0.29 -8.98
N VAL A 20 0.85 -0.89 -8.11
CA VAL A 20 -0.47 -1.45 -8.47
C VAL A 20 -1.55 -0.36 -8.48
N GLY A 21 -1.52 0.55 -7.53
CA GLY A 21 -2.52 1.62 -7.35
C GLY A 21 -2.45 2.68 -8.45
N PHE A 22 -1.25 3.02 -8.93
CA PHE A 22 -1.09 4.04 -9.97
C PHE A 22 -1.79 3.65 -11.28
N PRO A 23 -1.51 2.48 -11.91
CA PRO A 23 -2.21 2.07 -13.11
C PRO A 23 -3.72 1.87 -12.87
N THR A 24 -4.11 1.41 -11.68
CA THR A 24 -5.52 1.24 -11.31
C THR A 24 -6.24 2.59 -11.25
N ALA A 25 -5.67 3.59 -10.58
CA ALA A 25 -6.23 4.93 -10.50
C ALA A 25 -6.28 5.61 -11.87
N TYR A 26 -5.24 5.44 -12.68
CA TYR A 26 -5.20 5.95 -14.04
C TYR A 26 -6.28 5.32 -14.94
N PHE A 27 -6.44 4.00 -14.86
CA PHE A 27 -7.50 3.30 -15.58
C PHE A 27 -8.88 3.84 -15.20
N ILE A 28 -9.15 4.07 -13.91
CA ILE A 28 -10.43 4.59 -13.44
C ILE A 28 -10.66 6.02 -13.92
N SER A 29 -9.63 6.88 -13.87
CA SER A 29 -9.74 8.29 -14.27
C SER A 29 -10.06 8.48 -15.76
N THR A 30 -9.68 7.52 -16.60
CA THR A 30 -9.97 7.54 -18.05
C THR A 30 -11.36 7.03 -18.42
N ARG A 31 -12.17 6.55 -17.46
CA ARG A 31 -13.50 5.99 -17.73
C ARG A 31 -14.60 7.05 -17.71
N PRO A 32 -15.73 6.80 -18.43
CA PRO A 32 -16.93 7.63 -18.31
C PRO A 32 -17.47 7.66 -16.88
N GLU A 33 -18.09 8.75 -16.47
CA GLU A 33 -18.52 9.02 -15.09
C GLU A 33 -19.26 7.85 -14.43
N LYS A 34 -20.28 7.28 -15.09
CA LYS A 34 -21.03 6.12 -14.55
C LYS A 34 -20.17 4.88 -14.29
N THR A 35 -19.23 4.60 -15.18
CA THR A 35 -18.32 3.45 -15.05
C THR A 35 -17.25 3.71 -14.00
N ARG A 36 -16.82 4.96 -13.87
CA ARG A 36 -15.85 5.43 -12.89
C ARG A 36 -16.36 5.27 -11.46
N GLU A 37 -17.59 5.70 -11.19
CA GLU A 37 -18.25 5.51 -9.90
C GLU A 37 -18.34 4.05 -9.51
N PHE A 38 -18.69 3.17 -10.45
CA PHE A 38 -18.73 1.73 -10.22
C PHE A 38 -17.36 1.16 -9.81
N TRP A 39 -16.28 1.54 -10.50
CA TRP A 39 -14.94 1.07 -10.16
C TRP A 39 -14.46 1.60 -8.80
N LEU A 40 -14.74 2.86 -8.48
CA LEU A 40 -14.44 3.44 -7.17
C LEU A 40 -15.20 2.71 -6.07
N PHE A 41 -16.47 2.42 -6.28
CA PHE A 41 -17.27 1.62 -5.36
C PHE A 41 -16.65 0.23 -5.16
N LEU A 42 -16.29 -0.46 -6.24
CA LEU A 42 -15.69 -1.79 -6.18
C LEU A 42 -14.38 -1.82 -5.37
N ILE A 43 -13.53 -0.79 -5.52
CA ILE A 43 -12.27 -0.69 -4.75
C ILE A 43 -12.54 -0.41 -3.26
N THR A 44 -13.62 0.30 -2.94
CA THR A 44 -13.97 0.61 -1.55
C THR A 44 -14.71 -0.53 -0.83
N ILE A 45 -15.34 -1.47 -1.54
CA ILE A 45 -16.03 -2.62 -0.94
C ILE A 45 -15.19 -3.34 0.13
N PRO A 46 -13.90 -3.65 -0.09
CA PRO A 46 -13.08 -4.31 0.92
C PRO A 46 -13.00 -3.58 2.26
N PHE A 47 -13.18 -2.25 2.29
CA PHE A 47 -13.18 -1.50 3.55
C PHE A 47 -14.36 -1.83 4.47
N TRP A 48 -15.49 -2.24 3.91
CA TRP A 48 -16.69 -2.60 4.66
C TRP A 48 -16.60 -3.99 5.28
N THR A 49 -15.57 -4.78 4.90
CA THR A 49 -15.34 -6.11 5.46
C THR A 49 -14.31 -6.06 6.59
N ASN A 50 -14.47 -6.96 7.57
CA ASN A 50 -13.54 -7.08 8.68
C ASN A 50 -12.12 -7.42 8.19
N LEU A 51 -11.10 -6.76 8.79
CA LEU A 51 -9.69 -6.96 8.44
C LEU A 51 -9.22 -8.40 8.62
N LEU A 52 -9.67 -9.09 9.68
CA LEU A 52 -9.34 -10.50 9.91
C LEU A 52 -9.88 -11.40 8.80
N ILE A 53 -11.13 -11.21 8.40
CA ILE A 53 -11.76 -12.00 7.32
C ILE A 53 -11.00 -11.80 6.01
N ARG A 54 -10.64 -10.57 5.67
CA ARG A 54 -9.81 -10.26 4.49
C ARG A 54 -8.47 -10.95 4.53
N THR A 55 -7.79 -10.91 5.68
CA THR A 55 -6.47 -11.52 5.84
C THR A 55 -6.56 -13.05 5.79
N LEU A 56 -7.59 -13.64 6.39
CA LEU A 56 -7.84 -15.09 6.29
C LEU A 56 -8.17 -15.53 4.86
N ALA A 57 -8.92 -14.72 4.10
CA ALA A 57 -9.17 -14.99 2.69
C ALA A 57 -7.86 -15.05 1.88
N ILE A 58 -6.95 -14.09 2.08
CA ILE A 58 -5.62 -14.13 1.46
C ILE A 58 -4.85 -15.38 1.89
N LEU A 59 -4.87 -15.74 3.18
CA LEU A 59 -4.21 -16.96 3.68
C LEU A 59 -4.69 -18.19 2.92
N VAL A 60 -6.01 -18.36 2.74
CA VAL A 60 -6.59 -19.50 1.99
C VAL A 60 -6.14 -19.50 0.52
N ILE A 61 -6.02 -18.32 -0.09
CA ILE A 61 -5.62 -18.18 -1.49
C ILE A 61 -4.14 -18.55 -1.71
N ILE A 62 -3.24 -18.14 -0.78
CA ILE A 62 -1.78 -18.31 -0.95
C ILE A 62 -1.19 -19.52 -0.24
N ARG A 63 -1.98 -20.33 0.49
CA ARG A 63 -1.51 -21.56 1.13
C ARG A 63 -1.01 -22.57 0.08
N ASN A 64 -0.26 -23.59 0.52
CA ASN A 64 0.34 -24.58 -0.38
C ASN A 64 -0.68 -25.27 -1.30
N GLU A 65 -1.86 -25.59 -0.78
CA GLU A 65 -3.01 -26.14 -1.54
C GLU A 65 -4.01 -25.06 -1.95
N GLY A 66 -3.61 -23.79 -1.97
CA GLY A 66 -4.46 -22.66 -2.31
C GLY A 66 -4.61 -22.45 -3.81
N LEU A 67 -5.50 -21.49 -4.16
CA LEU A 67 -5.81 -21.17 -5.55
C LEU A 67 -4.57 -20.78 -6.37
N VAL A 68 -3.64 -20.01 -5.80
CA VAL A 68 -2.43 -19.55 -6.50
C VAL A 68 -1.58 -20.74 -6.94
N ASN A 69 -1.22 -21.64 -6.02
CA ASN A 69 -0.43 -22.81 -6.35
C ASN A 69 -1.16 -23.77 -7.30
N THR A 70 -2.47 -23.96 -7.10
CA THR A 70 -3.27 -24.82 -7.97
C THR A 70 -3.31 -24.30 -9.41
N ILE A 71 -3.45 -22.99 -9.61
CA ILE A 71 -3.45 -22.38 -10.95
C ILE A 71 -2.06 -22.49 -11.59
N LEU A 72 -0.98 -22.17 -10.85
CA LEU A 72 0.39 -22.20 -11.35
C LEU A 72 0.83 -23.62 -11.75
N LEU A 73 0.45 -24.63 -10.95
CA LEU A 73 0.67 -26.05 -11.27
C LEU A 73 -0.08 -26.49 -12.53
N LYS A 74 -1.36 -26.10 -12.64
CA LYS A 74 -2.18 -26.44 -13.83
C LYS A 74 -1.67 -25.78 -15.12
N LEU A 75 -1.08 -24.59 -15.01
CA LEU A 75 -0.48 -23.88 -16.14
C LEU A 75 0.94 -24.38 -16.48
N GLY A 76 1.49 -25.32 -15.69
CA GLY A 76 2.85 -25.82 -15.88
C GLY A 76 3.96 -24.81 -15.63
N ILE A 77 3.66 -23.75 -14.87
CA ILE A 77 4.63 -22.70 -14.54
C ILE A 77 5.55 -23.14 -13.41
N ILE A 78 5.04 -23.97 -12.50
CA ILE A 78 5.78 -24.55 -11.37
C ILE A 78 5.59 -26.06 -11.35
N ASP A 79 6.62 -26.80 -10.91
CA ASP A 79 6.59 -28.28 -10.79
C ASP A 79 6.15 -28.73 -9.39
N ALA A 80 6.27 -27.88 -8.39
CA ALA A 80 5.89 -28.15 -7.01
C ALA A 80 5.25 -26.93 -6.35
N PRO A 81 4.37 -27.10 -5.32
CA PRO A 81 3.75 -25.98 -4.62
C PRO A 81 4.80 -25.06 -3.98
N MET A 82 4.72 -23.77 -4.25
CA MET A 82 5.57 -22.75 -3.61
C MET A 82 5.09 -22.47 -2.19
N GLN A 83 6.01 -22.49 -1.24
CA GLN A 83 5.71 -22.08 0.13
C GLN A 83 5.75 -20.56 0.24
N ILE A 84 4.62 -19.92 -0.10
CA ILE A 84 4.45 -18.45 0.02
C ILE A 84 4.07 -18.08 1.45
N LEU A 85 3.20 -18.87 2.07
CA LEU A 85 2.67 -18.63 3.41
C LEU A 85 3.80 -18.64 4.46
N PHE A 86 3.67 -17.78 5.48
CA PHE A 86 4.64 -17.57 6.57
C PHE A 86 5.98 -16.99 6.12
N THR A 87 5.97 -16.22 5.04
CA THR A 87 7.13 -15.49 4.53
C THR A 87 6.88 -13.97 4.53
N ASP A 88 7.93 -13.18 4.35
CA ASP A 88 7.81 -11.72 4.15
C ASP A 88 6.99 -11.39 2.90
N THR A 89 7.06 -12.23 1.88
CA THR A 89 6.27 -12.08 0.65
C THR A 89 4.76 -12.19 0.92
N ALA A 90 4.35 -13.16 1.76
CA ALA A 90 2.94 -13.30 2.15
C ALA A 90 2.45 -12.04 2.88
N ILE A 91 3.26 -11.52 3.80
CA ILE A 91 2.94 -10.30 4.54
C ILE A 91 2.78 -9.12 3.56
N MET A 92 3.73 -8.94 2.62
CA MET A 92 3.67 -7.87 1.62
C MET A 92 2.45 -7.98 0.70
N ILE A 93 2.10 -9.17 0.23
CA ILE A 93 0.90 -9.40 -0.59
C ILE A 93 -0.36 -9.02 0.21
N GLY A 94 -0.47 -9.52 1.43
CA GLY A 94 -1.63 -9.23 2.29
C GLY A 94 -1.76 -7.75 2.61
N MET A 95 -0.67 -7.09 3.00
CA MET A 95 -0.65 -5.66 3.31
C MET A 95 -0.94 -4.81 2.06
N THR A 96 -0.38 -5.17 0.90
CA THR A 96 -0.66 -4.48 -0.36
C THR A 96 -2.15 -4.52 -0.68
N TYR A 97 -2.78 -5.68 -0.58
CA TYR A 97 -4.23 -5.82 -0.79
C TYR A 97 -5.05 -5.00 0.22
N VAL A 98 -4.69 -5.08 1.50
CA VAL A 98 -5.41 -4.36 2.58
C VAL A 98 -5.34 -2.85 2.40
N TYR A 99 -4.18 -2.31 2.01
CA TYR A 99 -3.95 -0.88 1.90
C TYR A 99 -4.14 -0.30 0.49
N LEU A 100 -4.40 -1.14 -0.52
CA LEU A 100 -4.60 -0.70 -1.90
C LEU A 100 -5.61 0.45 -2.05
N PRO A 101 -6.79 0.40 -1.43
CA PRO A 101 -7.75 1.50 -1.54
C PRO A 101 -7.23 2.82 -0.98
N LEU A 102 -6.43 2.79 0.11
CA LEU A 102 -5.82 3.99 0.69
C LEU A 102 -4.81 4.67 -0.24
N MET A 103 -4.23 3.91 -1.17
CA MET A 103 -3.36 4.44 -2.22
C MET A 103 -4.17 4.94 -3.41
N VAL A 104 -5.16 4.16 -3.86
CA VAL A 104 -5.90 4.44 -5.10
C VAL A 104 -6.74 5.72 -4.97
N LEU A 105 -7.40 5.94 -3.83
CA LEU A 105 -8.29 7.09 -3.65
C LEU A 105 -7.58 8.45 -3.77
N PRO A 106 -6.45 8.72 -3.10
CA PRO A 106 -5.71 9.98 -3.27
C PRO A 106 -5.10 10.13 -4.66
N LEU A 107 -4.63 9.01 -5.26
CA LEU A 107 -4.13 9.01 -6.62
C LEU A 107 -5.23 9.40 -7.60
N TYR A 108 -6.39 8.76 -7.48
CA TYR A 108 -7.55 9.07 -8.30
C TYR A 108 -7.97 10.54 -8.15
N ALA A 109 -8.07 11.06 -6.93
CA ALA A 109 -8.43 12.45 -6.68
C ALA A 109 -7.45 13.47 -7.31
N SER A 110 -6.17 13.10 -7.45
CA SER A 110 -5.19 13.90 -8.18
C SER A 110 -5.30 13.74 -9.69
N MET A 111 -5.62 12.54 -10.18
CA MET A 111 -5.78 12.25 -11.61
C MET A 111 -7.08 12.80 -12.18
N GLU A 112 -8.13 12.92 -11.37
CA GLU A 112 -9.40 13.53 -11.77
C GLU A 112 -9.25 15.01 -12.11
N LYS A 113 -8.30 15.70 -11.48
CA LYS A 113 -7.98 17.10 -11.74
C LYS A 113 -7.04 17.32 -12.93
N LEU A 114 -6.58 16.23 -13.55
CA LEU A 114 -5.62 16.29 -14.64
C LEU A 114 -6.32 16.70 -15.94
N ASP A 115 -5.85 17.77 -16.56
CA ASP A 115 -6.33 18.17 -17.88
C ASP A 115 -5.74 17.22 -18.95
N PHE A 116 -6.59 16.34 -19.49
CA PHE A 116 -6.20 15.38 -20.52
C PHE A 116 -5.70 16.03 -21.80
N ARG A 117 -6.04 17.31 -22.06
CA ARG A 117 -5.51 18.08 -23.19
C ARG A 117 -3.99 18.22 -23.13
N LEU A 118 -3.39 18.25 -21.93
CA LEU A 118 -1.94 18.26 -21.77
C LEU A 118 -1.29 16.96 -22.26
N ILE A 119 -1.98 15.84 -22.11
CA ILE A 119 -1.54 14.54 -22.61
C ILE A 119 -1.63 14.51 -24.13
N GLU A 120 -2.73 14.99 -24.70
CA GLU A 120 -2.94 15.10 -26.16
C GLU A 120 -1.88 16.02 -26.78
N ALA A 121 -1.66 17.21 -26.23
CA ALA A 121 -0.60 18.13 -26.65
C ALA A 121 0.79 17.50 -26.59
N GLY A 122 1.06 16.66 -25.59
CA GLY A 122 2.31 15.90 -25.50
C GLY A 122 2.48 14.94 -26.67
N TYR A 123 1.41 14.26 -27.08
CA TYR A 123 1.44 13.37 -28.26
C TYR A 123 1.55 14.13 -29.56
N ASP A 124 0.90 15.29 -29.70
CA ASP A 124 1.01 16.17 -30.88
C ASP A 124 2.45 16.66 -31.08
N LEU A 125 3.22 16.80 -29.97
CA LEU A 125 4.65 17.10 -30.00
C LEU A 125 5.53 15.85 -30.20
N TYR A 126 4.99 14.74 -30.68
CA TYR A 126 5.68 13.46 -30.92
C TYR A 126 6.33 12.86 -29.65
N ALA A 127 5.83 13.17 -28.46
CA ALA A 127 6.34 12.56 -27.24
C ALA A 127 5.94 11.09 -27.14
N LYS A 128 6.90 10.23 -26.77
CA LYS A 128 6.63 8.81 -26.54
C LYS A 128 5.78 8.62 -25.26
N PRO A 129 4.97 7.55 -25.14
CA PRO A 129 4.13 7.30 -23.97
C PRO A 129 4.86 7.40 -22.63
N MET A 130 6.10 6.90 -22.56
CA MET A 130 6.94 6.99 -21.37
C MET A 130 7.38 8.44 -21.07
N GLN A 131 7.54 9.28 -22.06
CA GLN A 131 7.87 10.69 -21.89
C GLN A 131 6.66 11.47 -21.36
N VAL A 132 5.47 11.21 -21.89
CA VAL A 132 4.20 11.78 -21.39
C VAL A 132 4.00 11.36 -19.94
N LEU A 133 4.17 10.07 -19.61
CA LEU A 133 4.05 9.57 -18.25
C LEU A 133 5.01 10.29 -17.28
N ARG A 134 6.31 10.35 -17.63
CA ARG A 134 7.34 10.89 -16.73
C ARG A 134 7.38 12.41 -16.66
N LYS A 135 7.05 13.12 -17.74
CA LYS A 135 7.17 14.58 -17.82
C LYS A 135 5.86 15.33 -17.59
N ILE A 136 4.71 14.68 -17.80
CA ILE A 136 3.39 15.30 -17.67
C ILE A 136 2.61 14.65 -16.51
N ILE A 137 2.30 13.36 -16.61
CA ILE A 137 1.39 12.71 -15.67
C ILE A 137 1.98 12.65 -14.26
N ILE A 138 3.17 12.04 -14.09
CA ILE A 138 3.79 11.87 -12.76
C ILE A 138 3.98 13.20 -12.01
N PRO A 139 4.51 14.28 -12.61
CA PRO A 139 4.64 15.56 -11.91
C PRO A 139 3.31 16.14 -11.45
N LEU A 140 2.27 16.06 -12.25
CA LEU A 140 0.95 16.59 -11.95
C LEU A 140 0.21 15.77 -10.87
N VAL A 141 0.42 14.45 -10.85
CA VAL A 141 -0.20 13.52 -9.88
C VAL A 141 0.66 13.32 -8.63
N LYS A 142 1.86 13.91 -8.58
CA LYS A 142 2.79 13.80 -7.46
C LYS A 142 2.15 14.08 -6.08
N PRO A 143 1.28 15.10 -5.89
CA PRO A 143 0.62 15.31 -4.60
C PRO A 143 -0.22 14.09 -4.16
N GLY A 144 -0.95 13.45 -5.06
CA GLY A 144 -1.72 12.23 -4.79
C GLY A 144 -0.83 11.02 -4.48
N MET A 145 0.30 10.88 -5.20
CA MET A 145 1.27 9.82 -4.93
C MET A 145 1.84 9.94 -3.50
N ILE A 146 2.18 11.15 -3.09
CA ILE A 146 2.73 11.41 -1.76
C ILE A 146 1.67 11.19 -0.69
N ALA A 147 0.45 11.74 -0.86
CA ALA A 147 -0.64 11.57 0.09
C ALA A 147 -1.00 10.08 0.26
N GLY A 148 -1.15 9.33 -0.83
CA GLY A 148 -1.40 7.89 -0.80
C GLY A 148 -0.26 7.11 -0.14
N SER A 149 0.99 7.46 -0.42
CA SER A 149 2.14 6.82 0.20
C SER A 149 2.17 7.01 1.72
N ILE A 150 1.83 8.18 2.22
CA ILE A 150 1.74 8.46 3.66
C ILE A 150 0.59 7.66 4.29
N LEU A 151 -0.59 7.66 3.65
CA LEU A 151 -1.77 6.93 4.12
C LEU A 151 -1.57 5.40 4.14
N VAL A 152 -0.67 4.87 3.34
CA VAL A 152 -0.30 3.45 3.35
C VAL A 152 0.85 3.19 4.32
N PHE A 153 1.90 3.99 4.30
CA PHE A 153 3.12 3.75 5.06
C PHE A 153 2.88 3.79 6.58
N ILE A 154 2.16 4.81 7.06
CA ILE A 154 1.95 4.99 8.51
C ILE A 154 1.18 3.82 9.13
N PRO A 155 -0.02 3.42 8.65
CA PRO A 155 -0.72 2.28 9.21
C PRO A 155 0.03 0.96 9.02
N SER A 156 0.80 0.82 7.93
CA SER A 156 1.58 -0.39 7.68
C SER A 156 2.70 -0.61 8.69
N LEU A 157 3.31 0.45 9.22
CA LEU A 157 4.30 0.34 10.31
C LEU A 157 3.70 -0.25 11.59
N GLY A 158 2.48 0.15 11.94
CA GLY A 158 1.75 -0.34 13.11
C GLY A 158 0.93 -1.60 12.86
N ALA A 159 1.00 -2.18 11.67
CA ALA A 159 0.22 -3.37 11.34
C ALA A 159 0.62 -4.56 12.22
N TYR A 160 -0.38 -5.26 12.78
CA TYR A 160 -0.18 -6.46 13.57
C TYR A 160 -1.02 -7.65 13.09
N VAL A 161 -2.25 -7.43 12.66
CA VAL A 161 -3.17 -8.51 12.25
C VAL A 161 -2.62 -9.27 11.05
N THR A 162 -2.32 -8.57 9.96
CA THR A 162 -1.84 -9.19 8.72
C THR A 162 -0.50 -9.90 8.91
N PRO A 163 0.53 -9.31 9.56
CA PRO A 163 1.77 -10.01 9.87
C PRO A 163 1.60 -11.19 10.85
N SER A 164 0.68 -11.13 11.82
CA SER A 164 0.41 -12.26 12.72
C SER A 164 -0.14 -13.46 11.96
N VAL A 165 -1.11 -13.23 11.09
CA VAL A 165 -1.80 -14.31 10.36
C VAL A 165 -0.93 -14.86 9.22
N LEU A 166 -0.34 -13.98 8.40
CA LEU A 166 0.42 -14.39 7.21
C LEU A 166 1.90 -14.65 7.47
N GLY A 167 2.47 -14.08 8.53
CA GLY A 167 3.87 -14.24 8.92
C GLY A 167 4.16 -15.40 9.86
N GLY A 168 3.12 -16.04 10.42
CA GLY A 168 3.25 -17.25 11.24
C GLY A 168 4.05 -17.09 12.54
N GLY A 169 4.04 -15.91 13.15
CA GLY A 169 4.71 -15.64 14.43
C GLY A 169 6.24 -15.51 14.40
N LYS A 170 6.90 -16.09 13.39
CA LYS A 170 8.37 -15.97 13.21
C LYS A 170 8.76 -14.62 12.60
N ASN A 171 7.84 -13.98 11.91
CA ASN A 171 8.06 -12.79 11.11
C ASN A 171 7.39 -11.58 11.73
N MET A 172 7.76 -11.25 13.00
CA MET A 172 7.16 -10.15 13.74
C MET A 172 7.54 -8.78 13.19
N MET A 173 6.55 -7.90 13.13
CA MET A 173 6.70 -6.46 12.96
C MET A 173 6.57 -5.74 14.31
N ILE A 174 6.85 -4.43 14.33
CA ILE A 174 6.79 -3.63 15.58
C ILE A 174 5.38 -3.65 16.17
N GLY A 175 4.33 -3.63 15.33
CA GLY A 175 2.93 -3.75 15.79
C GLY A 175 2.65 -5.07 16.52
N ASN A 176 3.19 -6.19 16.03
CA ASN A 176 3.07 -7.49 16.68
C ASN A 176 3.81 -7.52 18.02
N LEU A 177 5.01 -6.90 18.09
CA LEU A 177 5.76 -6.82 19.32
C LEU A 177 5.00 -6.03 20.38
N ILE A 178 4.42 -4.89 20.00
CA ILE A 178 3.60 -4.06 20.89
C ILE A 178 2.38 -4.86 21.40
N GLU A 179 1.65 -5.50 20.49
CA GLU A 179 0.48 -6.32 20.83
C GLU A 179 0.86 -7.47 21.77
N LEU A 180 2.00 -8.15 21.52
CA LEU A 180 2.50 -9.20 22.38
C LEU A 180 2.78 -8.71 23.82
N GLN A 181 3.36 -7.50 23.99
CA GLN A 181 3.65 -6.96 25.33
C GLN A 181 2.38 -6.63 26.12
N PHE A 182 1.35 -6.10 25.46
CA PHE A 182 0.06 -5.82 26.12
C PHE A 182 -0.76 -7.09 26.36
N GLY A 183 -0.67 -8.08 25.46
CA GLY A 183 -1.39 -9.33 25.55
C GLY A 183 -0.67 -10.38 26.40
N GLN A 184 0.01 -11.30 25.76
CA GLN A 184 0.62 -12.48 26.38
C GLN A 184 1.81 -12.13 27.27
N GLY A 185 2.61 -11.13 26.89
CA GLY A 185 3.81 -10.72 27.63
C GLY A 185 3.53 -10.01 28.94
N ARG A 186 2.32 -9.48 29.13
CA ARG A 186 1.87 -8.70 30.30
C ARG A 186 2.87 -7.64 30.77
N ASN A 187 3.73 -7.17 29.87
CA ASN A 187 4.73 -6.15 30.14
C ASN A 187 4.25 -4.79 29.61
N TRP A 188 3.26 -4.24 30.27
CA TRP A 188 2.61 -2.99 29.92
C TRP A 188 3.58 -1.80 29.82
N PRO A 189 4.55 -1.64 30.76
CA PRO A 189 5.54 -0.57 30.65
C PRO A 189 6.35 -0.63 29.35
N LEU A 190 6.80 -1.81 28.94
CA LEU A 190 7.54 -1.98 27.69
C LEU A 190 6.64 -1.74 26.46
N GLY A 191 5.41 -2.27 26.48
CA GLY A 191 4.43 -2.02 25.42
C GLY A 191 4.16 -0.53 25.23
N SER A 192 3.95 0.20 26.32
CA SER A 192 3.75 1.65 26.30
C SER A 192 4.97 2.41 25.79
N ALA A 193 6.18 2.05 26.23
CA ALA A 193 7.41 2.67 25.78
C ALA A 193 7.62 2.48 24.27
N LEU A 194 7.37 1.27 23.74
CA LEU A 194 7.47 0.98 22.30
C LEU A 194 6.43 1.76 21.49
N SER A 195 5.19 1.86 21.99
CA SER A 195 4.10 2.61 21.34
C SER A 195 4.42 4.09 21.27
N ILE A 196 4.89 4.69 22.37
CA ILE A 196 5.28 6.11 22.44
C ILE A 196 6.47 6.36 21.51
N THR A 197 7.47 5.49 21.52
CA THR A 197 8.63 5.61 20.63
C THR A 197 8.22 5.59 19.17
N LEU A 198 7.36 4.66 18.76
CA LEU A 198 6.83 4.57 17.41
C LEU A 198 6.05 5.84 17.05
N MET A 199 5.19 6.32 17.95
CA MET A 199 4.41 7.54 17.76
C MET A 199 5.31 8.76 17.54
N ILE A 200 6.35 8.93 18.34
CA ILE A 200 7.31 10.05 18.19
C ILE A 200 8.01 9.98 16.85
N ILE A 201 8.47 8.81 16.42
CA ILE A 201 9.16 8.62 15.13
C ILE A 201 8.23 8.98 13.97
N VAL A 202 6.99 8.47 14.00
CA VAL A 202 6.00 8.76 12.96
C VAL A 202 5.63 10.25 12.94
N MET A 203 5.43 10.85 14.10
CA MET A 203 5.12 12.27 14.23
C MET A 203 6.28 13.14 13.70
N ALA A 204 7.52 12.82 14.06
CA ALA A 204 8.70 13.53 13.57
C ALA A 204 8.82 13.42 12.04
N ALA A 205 8.61 12.24 11.47
CA ALA A 205 8.62 12.03 10.03
C ALA A 205 7.53 12.86 9.31
N LEU A 206 6.31 12.89 9.87
CA LEU A 206 5.21 13.71 9.35
C LEU A 206 5.51 15.21 9.41
N LEU A 207 6.04 15.69 10.53
CA LEU A 207 6.39 17.11 10.70
C LEU A 207 7.46 17.53 9.69
N VAL A 208 8.51 16.72 9.50
CA VAL A 208 9.55 16.97 8.48
C VAL A 208 8.92 17.01 7.08
N TYR A 209 8.03 16.08 6.80
CA TYR A 209 7.33 16.04 5.52
C TYR A 209 6.48 17.30 5.29
N VAL A 210 5.61 17.68 6.23
CA VAL A 210 4.73 18.86 6.12
C VAL A 210 5.55 20.13 5.95
N ARG A 211 6.64 20.31 6.72
CA ARG A 211 7.53 21.48 6.59
C ARG A 211 8.22 21.55 5.21
N ASN A 212 8.60 20.42 4.63
CA ASN A 212 9.21 20.40 3.30
C ASN A 212 8.15 20.61 2.19
N ALA A 213 6.95 20.06 2.34
CA ALA A 213 5.85 20.26 1.40
C ALA A 213 5.39 21.74 1.35
N SER A 214 5.32 22.41 2.50
CA SER A 214 4.97 23.82 2.57
C SER A 214 6.00 24.75 1.91
N LYS A 215 7.28 24.41 1.98
CA LYS A 215 8.36 25.17 1.30
C LYS A 215 8.30 25.05 -0.23
N THR A 216 7.84 23.91 -0.75
CA THR A 216 7.74 23.67 -2.21
C THR A 216 6.49 24.32 -2.79
N GLY A 217 5.42 24.49 -1.98
CA GLY A 217 4.17 25.16 -2.41
C GLY A 217 4.22 26.68 -2.38
N ALA A 218 5.13 27.29 -1.60
CA ALA A 218 5.27 28.74 -1.47
C ALA A 218 6.08 29.41 -2.60
N GLY A 219 6.62 28.61 -3.54
CA GLY A 219 7.42 29.13 -4.67
C GLY A 219 6.66 29.41 -5.97
N HIS A 220 5.32 29.33 -5.98
CA HIS A 220 4.49 29.53 -7.16
C HIS A 220 3.28 30.42 -6.82
N GLY A 221 3.53 31.51 -6.10
CA GLY A 221 2.61 32.63 -5.91
C GLY A 221 3.16 33.88 -6.58
#